data_cb0a8bfb1343f4f0bf4e8c2f0c687230
#
_entry.id   cb0a8bfb1343f4f0bf4e8c2f0c687230
#
_cell.length_a   1.000
_cell.length_b   1.000
_cell.length_c   1.000
_cell.angle_alpha   90.00
_cell.angle_beta   90.00
_cell.angle_gamma   90.00
#
_symmetry.space_group_name_H-M   'P 1'
#
loop_
_entity.id
_entity.type
_entity.pdbx_description
1 polymer ?
#
loop_
_entity_poly.entity_id
_entity_poly.type
_entity_poly.pdbx_seq_one_letter_code
_entity_poly.pdbx_strand_id
1 'polypeptide(L)'
;MKPFADEVLGHFSHAYTDGVSLYVILLGQAESPKDAELQFEQIWKVANRAVLDSGAVLSHHHGTGLARTQHVNEALGSSWGLYSRLKKVIDPSGILNPGKLGL
;
A
#
# COMPACT_ATOMS: atom_id res chain seq x y z
N MET A 1 7.60 13.38 -2.86
CA MET A 1 8.26 12.49 -1.88
C MET A 1 9.36 13.22 -1.09
N LYS A 2 10.26 13.95 -1.72
CA LYS A 2 11.35 14.70 -1.03
C LYS A 2 10.95 15.59 0.17
N PRO A 3 9.75 16.20 0.24
CA PRO A 3 9.39 16.94 1.45
C PRO A 3 9.09 16.07 2.68
N PHE A 4 9.00 14.75 2.51
CA PHE A 4 8.67 13.80 3.58
C PHE A 4 9.79 12.80 3.88
N ALA A 5 10.84 12.75 3.07
CA ALA A 5 11.98 11.88 3.24
C ALA A 5 13.26 12.59 2.79
N ASP A 6 14.35 12.37 3.51
CA ASP A 6 15.66 12.97 3.19
C ASP A 6 16.24 12.35 1.92
N GLU A 7 16.09 11.02 1.80
CA GLU A 7 16.53 10.26 0.63
C GLU A 7 15.41 9.37 0.08
N VAL A 8 15.38 9.27 -1.24
CA VAL A 8 14.48 8.38 -1.98
C VAL A 8 15.33 7.55 -2.92
N LEU A 9 15.38 6.25 -2.66
CA LEU A 9 16.13 5.28 -3.46
C LEU A 9 15.17 4.35 -4.18
N GLY A 10 15.59 3.81 -5.31
CA GLY A 10 14.84 2.82 -6.08
C GLY A 10 15.68 1.60 -6.39
N HIS A 11 15.12 0.42 -6.18
CA HIS A 11 15.72 -0.85 -6.57
C HIS A 11 14.77 -1.61 -7.48
N PHE A 12 15.21 -1.91 -8.69
CA PHE A 12 14.46 -2.74 -9.62
C PHE A 12 14.70 -4.22 -9.33
N SER A 13 13.60 -4.96 -9.21
CA SER A 13 13.58 -6.39 -8.93
C SER A 13 12.45 -7.04 -9.73
N HIS A 14 12.51 -8.35 -9.95
CA HIS A 14 11.46 -9.12 -10.63
C HIS A 14 11.04 -8.49 -11.97
N ALA A 15 11.88 -8.61 -12.97
CA ALA A 15 11.58 -8.15 -14.32
C ALA A 15 10.73 -9.17 -15.09
N TYR A 16 9.67 -8.69 -15.72
CA TYR A 16 8.73 -9.45 -16.55
C TYR A 16 8.65 -8.86 -17.96
N THR A 17 7.95 -9.51 -18.85
CA THR A 17 7.75 -9.02 -20.22
C THR A 17 6.90 -7.75 -20.30
N ASP A 18 6.04 -7.53 -19.31
CA ASP A 18 5.06 -6.46 -19.24
C ASP A 18 5.33 -5.45 -18.11
N GLY A 19 6.40 -5.64 -17.36
CA GLY A 19 6.73 -4.71 -16.28
C GLY A 19 7.87 -5.15 -15.38
N VAL A 20 8.12 -4.35 -14.37
CA VAL A 20 9.16 -4.58 -13.39
C VAL A 20 8.69 -4.18 -11.99
N SER A 21 9.13 -4.92 -10.99
CA SER A 21 8.91 -4.55 -9.60
C SER A 21 9.91 -3.48 -9.17
N LEU A 22 9.42 -2.35 -8.69
CA LEU A 22 10.23 -1.27 -8.13
C LEU A 22 10.07 -1.22 -6.61
N TYR A 23 11.16 -1.46 -5.89
CA TYR A 23 11.26 -1.19 -4.46
C TYR A 23 11.61 0.27 -4.26
N VAL A 24 10.72 1.01 -3.62
CA VAL A 24 10.98 2.40 -3.23
C VAL A 24 11.40 2.39 -1.77
N ILE A 25 12.61 2.85 -1.50
CA ILE A 25 13.19 2.97 -0.17
C ILE A 25 13.20 4.44 0.20
N LEU A 26 12.63 4.76 1.32
CA LEU A 26 12.53 6.12 1.84
C LEU A 26 13.29 6.18 3.16
N LEU A 27 14.30 7.02 3.22
CA LEU A 27 15.09 7.26 4.42
C LEU A 27 14.76 8.66 4.94
N GLY A 28 14.57 8.76 6.25
CA GLY A 28 14.27 10.02 6.90
C GLY A 28 14.65 9.99 8.37
N GLN A 29 14.81 11.17 8.94
CA GLN A 29 15.06 11.35 10.37
C GLN A 29 13.87 12.06 11.00
N ALA A 30 13.58 11.71 12.25
CA ALA A 30 12.55 12.36 13.03
C ALA A 30 13.11 12.71 14.42
N GLU A 31 12.62 13.81 14.99
CA GLU A 31 13.10 14.30 16.29
C GLU A 31 12.59 13.47 17.46
N SER A 32 11.46 12.80 17.28
CA SER A 32 10.86 11.95 18.30
C SER A 32 10.15 10.73 17.68
N PRO A 33 9.87 9.67 18.44
CA PRO A 33 9.07 8.54 17.98
C PRO A 33 7.69 8.94 17.44
N LYS A 34 7.06 9.94 18.06
CA LYS A 34 5.76 10.45 17.60
C LYS A 34 5.86 11.14 16.24
N ASP A 35 6.92 11.92 16.03
CA ASP A 35 7.16 12.57 14.74
C ASP A 35 7.48 11.55 13.65
N ALA A 36 8.21 10.48 14.00
CA ALA A 36 8.46 9.37 13.10
C ALA A 36 7.16 8.68 12.65
N GLU A 37 6.23 8.44 13.57
CA GLU A 37 4.92 7.85 13.27
C GLU A 37 4.11 8.74 12.32
N LEU A 38 3.99 10.02 12.62
CA LEU A 38 3.28 10.98 11.77
C LEU A 38 3.92 11.10 10.38
N GLN A 39 5.24 11.17 10.32
CA GLN A 39 5.98 11.21 9.07
C GLN A 39 5.75 9.93 8.25
N PHE A 40 5.78 8.77 8.89
CA PHE A 40 5.52 7.48 8.26
C PHE A 40 4.11 7.42 7.65
N GLU A 41 3.08 7.84 8.40
CA GLU A 41 1.70 7.87 7.89
C GLU A 41 1.55 8.79 6.67
N GLN A 42 2.17 9.98 6.71
CA GLN A 42 2.15 10.92 5.59
C GLN A 42 2.87 10.36 4.37
N ILE A 43 4.03 9.74 4.56
CA ILE A 43 4.78 9.07 3.49
C ILE A 43 3.93 7.99 2.83
N TRP A 44 3.30 7.12 3.62
CA TRP A 44 2.46 6.05 3.08
C TRP A 44 1.28 6.58 2.29
N LYS A 45 0.63 7.62 2.78
CA LYS A 45 -0.49 8.25 2.08
C LYS A 45 -0.08 8.82 0.72
N VAL A 46 1.00 9.61 0.71
CA VAL A 46 1.51 10.24 -0.52
C VAL A 46 2.08 9.20 -1.50
N ALA A 47 2.80 8.20 -0.98
CA ALA A 47 3.39 7.15 -1.80
C ALA A 47 2.33 6.29 -2.49
N ASN A 48 1.33 5.80 -1.74
CA ASN A 48 0.26 5.00 -2.31
C ASN A 48 -0.55 5.80 -3.35
N ARG A 49 -0.81 7.08 -3.10
CA ARG A 49 -1.47 7.94 -4.08
C ARG A 49 -0.65 8.06 -5.38
N ALA A 50 0.64 8.34 -5.26
CA ALA A 50 1.53 8.44 -6.42
C ALA A 50 1.61 7.13 -7.22
N VAL A 51 1.57 5.97 -6.55
CA VAL A 51 1.52 4.65 -7.20
C VAL A 51 0.24 4.52 -8.02
N LEU A 52 -0.92 4.82 -7.47
CA LEU A 52 -2.20 4.74 -8.18
C LEU A 52 -2.26 5.72 -9.36
N ASP A 53 -1.82 6.95 -9.16
CA ASP A 53 -1.81 7.98 -10.21
C ASP A 53 -0.89 7.62 -11.38
N SER A 54 0.15 6.81 -11.13
CA SER A 54 1.05 6.30 -12.17
C SER A 54 0.51 5.08 -12.92
N GLY A 55 -0.62 4.51 -12.50
CA GLY A 55 -1.17 3.26 -13.04
C GLY A 55 -0.44 2.01 -12.58
N ALA A 56 0.46 2.11 -11.61
CA ALA A 56 1.17 0.97 -11.04
C ALA A 56 0.32 0.25 -9.98
N VAL A 57 0.68 -1.00 -9.68
CA VAL A 57 0.03 -1.77 -8.62
C VAL A 57 0.62 -1.42 -7.24
N LEU A 58 -0.24 -1.37 -6.22
CA LEU A 58 0.15 -0.99 -4.86
C LEU A 58 1.15 -1.93 -4.19
N SER A 59 1.16 -3.19 -4.60
CA SER A 59 2.07 -4.20 -4.04
C SER A 59 2.24 -5.34 -5.04
N HIS A 60 3.46 -5.84 -5.16
CA HIS A 60 3.76 -6.99 -6.00
C HIS A 60 3.53 -8.30 -5.22
N HIS A 61 4.36 -8.61 -4.24
CA HIS A 61 4.32 -9.89 -3.50
C HIS A 61 4.19 -9.75 -1.97
N HIS A 62 4.26 -8.54 -1.45
CA HIS A 62 4.17 -8.30 0.00
C HIS A 62 2.72 -8.24 0.53
N GLY A 63 1.74 -8.27 -0.36
CA GLY A 63 0.34 -8.02 0.00
C GLY A 63 0.06 -6.56 0.36
N THR A 64 -1.18 -6.26 0.68
CA THR A 64 -1.60 -4.88 0.98
C THR A 64 -1.53 -4.55 2.47
N GLY A 65 -1.75 -5.54 3.34
CA GLY A 65 -1.76 -5.35 4.78
C GLY A 65 -2.74 -4.25 5.22
N LEU A 66 -2.43 -3.58 6.32
CA LEU A 66 -3.20 -2.42 6.80
C LEU A 66 -2.71 -1.10 6.18
N ALA A 67 -1.41 -1.00 5.90
CA ALA A 67 -0.80 0.24 5.41
C ALA A 67 -1.32 0.71 4.05
N ARG A 68 -1.86 -0.18 3.23
CA ARG A 68 -2.40 0.12 1.90
C ARG A 68 -3.93 0.06 1.83
N THR A 69 -4.60 -0.36 2.91
CA THR A 69 -6.04 -0.60 2.97
C THR A 69 -6.88 0.57 2.44
N GLN A 70 -6.51 1.80 2.75
CA GLN A 70 -7.23 3.01 2.31
C GLN A 70 -7.33 3.14 0.78
N HIS A 71 -6.41 2.52 0.03
CA HIS A 71 -6.32 2.63 -1.43
C HIS A 71 -6.75 1.36 -2.16
N VAL A 72 -7.01 0.27 -1.44
CA VAL A 72 -7.33 -1.03 -2.06
C VAL A 72 -8.62 -1.00 -2.85
N ASN A 73 -9.65 -0.33 -2.33
CA ASN A 73 -10.94 -0.21 -3.01
C ASN A 73 -10.76 0.45 -4.38
N GLU A 74 -10.05 1.56 -4.44
CA GLU A 74 -9.75 2.25 -5.70
C GLU A 74 -8.88 1.38 -6.63
N ALA A 75 -7.84 0.74 -6.10
CA ALA A 75 -6.95 -0.13 -6.87
C ALA A 75 -7.66 -1.34 -7.49
N LEU A 76 -8.60 -1.93 -6.77
CA LEU A 76 -9.38 -3.08 -7.24
C LEU A 76 -10.59 -2.67 -8.07
N GLY A 77 -11.05 -1.42 -7.97
CA GLY A 77 -12.21 -0.91 -8.68
C GLY A 77 -13.44 -1.80 -8.48
N SER A 78 -14.10 -2.17 -9.58
CA SER A 78 -15.30 -3.02 -9.53
C SER A 78 -15.07 -4.39 -8.91
N SER A 79 -13.85 -4.91 -8.95
CA SER A 79 -13.50 -6.21 -8.36
C SER A 79 -13.59 -6.21 -6.83
N TRP A 80 -13.43 -5.07 -6.16
CA TRP A 80 -13.52 -4.98 -4.72
C TRP A 80 -14.88 -5.45 -4.18
N GLY A 81 -15.96 -5.14 -4.89
CA GLY A 81 -17.31 -5.62 -4.55
C GLY A 81 -17.47 -7.13 -4.57
N LEU A 82 -16.74 -7.82 -5.46
CA LEU A 82 -16.69 -9.28 -5.49
C LEU A 82 -15.95 -9.83 -4.26
N TYR A 83 -14.77 -9.30 -3.95
CA TYR A 83 -14.01 -9.70 -2.76
C TYR A 83 -14.81 -9.50 -1.47
N SER A 84 -15.52 -8.38 -1.34
CA SER A 84 -16.37 -8.10 -0.17
C SER A 84 -17.49 -9.13 -0.01
N ARG A 85 -18.14 -9.55 -1.11
CA ARG A 85 -19.16 -10.60 -1.07
C ARG A 85 -18.58 -11.96 -0.71
N LEU A 86 -17.45 -12.34 -1.30
CA LEU A 86 -16.74 -13.57 -0.96
C LEU A 86 -16.36 -13.61 0.53
N LYS A 87 -15.81 -12.52 1.03
CA LYS A 87 -15.45 -12.40 2.46
C LYS A 87 -16.66 -12.65 3.36
N LYS A 88 -17.79 -12.05 3.09
CA LYS A 88 -19.02 -12.23 3.88
C LYS A 88 -19.56 -13.66 3.87
N VAL A 89 -19.38 -14.39 2.76
CA VAL A 89 -19.83 -15.77 2.64
C VAL A 89 -18.88 -16.73 3.39
N ILE A 90 -17.57 -16.53 3.26
CA ILE A 90 -16.55 -17.40 3.85
C ILE A 90 -16.37 -17.13 5.33
N ASP A 91 -16.45 -15.87 5.73
CA ASP A 91 -16.22 -15.41 7.09
C ASP A 91 -17.37 -14.51 7.59
N PRO A 92 -18.55 -15.09 7.80
CA PRO A 92 -19.71 -14.33 8.25
C PRO A 92 -19.54 -13.67 9.62
N SER A 93 -18.66 -14.24 10.46
CA SER A 93 -18.35 -13.72 11.79
C SER A 93 -17.25 -12.63 11.80
N GLY A 94 -16.58 -12.38 10.67
CA GLY A 94 -15.55 -11.35 10.53
C GLY A 94 -14.31 -11.56 11.39
N ILE A 95 -13.95 -12.82 11.69
CA ILE A 95 -12.82 -13.16 12.57
C ILE A 95 -11.52 -13.48 11.82
N LEU A 96 -11.59 -13.72 10.51
CA LEU A 96 -10.43 -14.05 9.69
C LEU A 96 -9.78 -12.79 9.15
N ASN A 97 -8.59 -12.44 9.66
CA ASN A 97 -7.82 -11.28 9.20
C ASN A 97 -8.66 -9.99 9.07
N PRO A 98 -9.35 -9.53 10.12
CA PRO A 98 -10.23 -8.37 10.03
C PRO A 98 -9.49 -7.12 9.58
N GLY A 99 -10.14 -6.31 8.74
CA GLY A 99 -9.61 -5.05 8.23
C GLY A 99 -8.58 -5.16 7.10
N LYS A 100 -8.13 -6.35 6.74
CA LYS A 100 -7.24 -6.52 5.58
C LYS A 100 -8.04 -6.33 4.29
N LEU A 101 -7.42 -5.72 3.26
CA LEU A 101 -8.08 -5.33 2.02
C LEU A 101 -9.27 -4.36 2.21
N GLY A 102 -9.47 -3.81 3.41
CA GLY A 102 -10.64 -3.02 3.75
C GLY A 102 -11.92 -3.85 3.93
N LEU A 103 -11.75 -5.13 4.29
CA LEU A 103 -12.81 -6.12 4.44
C LEU A 103 -13.03 -6.52 5.90
#